data_5bca68d23e6d6d3b5d0b56dbe878f0bf
#
_entry.id   5bca68d23e6d6d3b5d0b56dbe878f0bf
#
_cell.length_a   1.000
_cell.length_b   1.000
_cell.length_c   1.000
_cell.angle_alpha   90.00
_cell.angle_beta   90.00
_cell.angle_gamma   90.00
#
_symmetry.space_group_name_H-M   'P 1'
#
loop_
_entity.id
_entity.type
_entity.pdbx_description
1 polymer ?
#
loop_
_entity_poly.entity_id
_entity_poly.type
_entity_poly.pdbx_seq_one_letter_code
_entity_poly.pdbx_strand_id
1 'polypeptide(L)'
;MGLLEQAPHPLRLMQRIREFWSASFHSDPRAFALELISFAVTVVASFLMAFTAANPDMRVIYPIFFVGSVCGCWAYFRRQLAWPMLLTFYFCTMNIWGFGRAMFWW
;
A
#
# COMPACT_ATOMS: atom_id res chain seq x y z
N MET A 1 -17.11 12.40 -24.17
CA MET A 1 -17.22 13.35 -23.05
C MET A 1 -18.67 13.75 -22.77
N GLY A 2 -19.44 14.12 -23.80
CA GLY A 2 -20.80 14.57 -23.60
C GLY A 2 -21.74 13.57 -22.93
N LEU A 3 -21.56 12.27 -23.21
CA LEU A 3 -22.37 11.24 -22.58
C LEU A 3 -22.10 11.12 -21.08
N LEU A 4 -20.84 11.28 -20.66
CA LEU A 4 -20.47 11.24 -19.24
C LEU A 4 -21.04 12.44 -18.50
N GLU A 5 -21.05 13.62 -19.14
CA GLU A 5 -21.60 14.82 -18.53
C GLU A 5 -23.10 14.71 -18.32
N GLN A 6 -23.80 13.97 -19.19
CA GLN A 6 -25.24 13.77 -19.11
C GLN A 6 -25.65 12.61 -18.22
N ALA A 7 -24.69 11.76 -17.80
CA ALA A 7 -24.98 10.62 -16.94
C ALA A 7 -25.36 11.07 -15.53
N PRO A 8 -26.18 10.30 -14.80
CA PRO A 8 -26.46 10.58 -13.39
C PRO A 8 -25.16 10.65 -12.58
N HIS A 9 -25.15 11.50 -11.54
CA HIS A 9 -23.96 11.74 -10.75
C HIS A 9 -23.29 10.46 -10.22
N PRO A 10 -24.03 9.47 -9.67
CA PRO A 10 -23.41 8.22 -9.20
C PRO A 10 -22.72 7.44 -10.32
N LEU A 11 -23.32 7.40 -11.52
CA LEU A 11 -22.72 6.70 -12.66
C LEU A 11 -21.45 7.40 -13.14
N ARG A 12 -21.44 8.74 -13.14
CA ARG A 12 -20.23 9.48 -13.49
C ARG A 12 -19.10 9.21 -12.51
N LEU A 13 -19.41 9.16 -11.24
CA LEU A 13 -18.41 8.86 -10.21
C LEU A 13 -17.85 7.46 -10.39
N MET A 14 -18.72 6.47 -10.62
CA MET A 14 -18.29 5.10 -10.85
C MET A 14 -17.39 4.98 -12.07
N GLN A 15 -17.74 5.67 -13.16
CA GLN A 15 -16.93 5.67 -14.37
C GLN A 15 -15.57 6.33 -14.16
N ARG A 16 -15.53 7.44 -13.40
CA ARG A 16 -14.28 8.12 -13.06
C ARG A 16 -13.37 7.20 -12.24
N ILE A 17 -13.92 6.51 -11.27
CA ILE A 17 -13.16 5.57 -10.44
C ILE A 17 -12.60 4.46 -11.33
N ARG A 18 -13.44 3.89 -12.19
CA ARG A 18 -13.02 2.81 -13.09
C ARG A 18 -11.93 3.27 -14.05
N GLU A 19 -12.05 4.46 -14.61
CA GLU A 19 -11.04 5.02 -15.49
C GLU A 19 -9.74 5.30 -14.75
N PHE A 20 -9.83 5.78 -13.52
CA PHE A 20 -8.65 6.04 -12.68
C PHE A 20 -7.86 4.76 -12.45
N TRP A 21 -8.54 3.67 -12.05
CA TRP A 21 -7.88 2.40 -11.81
C TRP A 21 -7.32 1.79 -13.09
N SER A 22 -8.07 1.88 -14.17
CA SER A 22 -7.62 1.39 -15.48
C SER A 22 -6.39 2.16 -15.96
N ALA A 23 -6.40 3.49 -15.81
CA ALA A 23 -5.27 4.33 -16.18
C ALA A 23 -4.03 3.98 -15.35
N SER A 24 -4.22 3.73 -14.05
CA SER A 24 -3.13 3.33 -13.17
C SER A 24 -2.51 2.01 -13.62
N PHE A 25 -3.34 1.03 -13.98
CA PHE A 25 -2.87 -0.26 -14.47
C PHE A 25 -2.12 -0.12 -15.79
N HIS A 26 -2.69 0.63 -16.75
CA HIS A 26 -2.09 0.80 -18.08
C HIS A 26 -0.81 1.64 -18.04
N SER A 27 -0.72 2.56 -17.08
CA SER A 27 0.47 3.41 -16.93
C SER A 27 1.72 2.59 -16.62
N ASP A 28 1.61 1.68 -15.64
CA ASP A 28 2.73 0.79 -15.28
C ASP A 28 2.14 -0.47 -14.63
N PRO A 29 1.92 -1.54 -15.42
CA PRO A 29 1.33 -2.77 -14.87
C PRO A 29 2.17 -3.40 -13.76
N ARG A 30 3.50 -3.30 -13.85
CA ARG A 30 4.37 -3.87 -12.80
C ARG A 30 4.24 -3.09 -11.50
N ALA A 31 4.24 -1.75 -11.60
CA ALA A 31 4.04 -0.91 -10.43
C ALA A 31 2.66 -1.12 -9.83
N PHE A 32 1.63 -1.26 -10.67
CA PHE A 32 0.29 -1.55 -10.21
C PHE A 32 0.23 -2.86 -9.43
N ALA A 33 0.90 -3.91 -9.94
CA ALA A 33 0.96 -5.20 -9.25
C ALA A 33 1.68 -5.08 -7.91
N LEU A 34 2.78 -4.34 -7.85
CA LEU A 34 3.50 -4.10 -6.60
C LEU A 34 2.66 -3.31 -5.60
N GLU A 35 1.93 -2.32 -6.07
CA GLU A 35 1.02 -1.55 -5.21
C GLU A 35 -0.11 -2.44 -4.67
N LEU A 36 -0.65 -3.32 -5.49
CA LEU A 36 -1.68 -4.26 -5.07
C LEU A 36 -1.16 -5.20 -3.99
N ILE A 37 0.04 -5.75 -4.19
CA ILE A 37 0.68 -6.63 -3.21
C ILE A 37 0.93 -5.85 -1.91
N SER A 38 1.46 -4.64 -2.01
CA SER A 38 1.71 -3.78 -0.87
C SER A 38 0.43 -3.51 -0.09
N PHE A 39 -0.64 -3.16 -0.80
CA PHE A 39 -1.93 -2.88 -0.19
C PHE A 39 -2.48 -4.12 0.53
N ALA A 40 -2.50 -5.27 -0.17
CA ALA A 40 -3.05 -6.51 0.39
C ALA A 40 -2.28 -6.94 1.64
N VAL A 41 -0.95 -6.92 1.57
CA VAL A 41 -0.09 -7.31 2.69
C VAL A 41 -0.27 -6.35 3.87
N THR A 42 -0.34 -5.05 3.59
CA THR A 42 -0.53 -4.05 4.65
C THR A 42 -1.90 -4.19 5.31
N VAL A 43 -2.94 -4.47 4.53
CA VAL A 43 -4.28 -4.68 5.09
C VAL A 43 -4.29 -5.91 5.98
N VAL A 44 -3.67 -7.01 5.55
CA VAL A 44 -3.58 -8.22 6.37
C VAL A 44 -2.84 -7.93 7.67
N ALA A 45 -1.71 -7.26 7.61
CA ALA A 45 -0.93 -6.92 8.80
C ALA A 45 -1.71 -6.00 9.74
N SER A 46 -2.39 -5.01 9.20
CA SER A 46 -3.22 -4.09 10.00
C SER A 46 -4.37 -4.83 10.68
N PHE A 47 -4.98 -5.75 9.96
CA PHE A 47 -6.07 -6.56 10.48
C PHE A 47 -5.59 -7.44 11.65
N LEU A 48 -4.45 -8.10 11.47
CA LEU A 48 -3.84 -8.91 12.52
C LEU A 48 -3.52 -8.05 13.75
N MET A 49 -2.97 -6.87 13.52
CA MET A 49 -2.66 -5.95 14.62
C MET A 49 -3.93 -5.54 15.37
N ALA A 50 -5.00 -5.23 14.66
CA ALA A 50 -6.26 -4.82 15.27
C ALA A 50 -6.88 -5.96 16.07
N PHE A 51 -6.86 -7.18 15.54
CA PHE A 51 -7.41 -8.34 16.23
C PHE A 51 -6.63 -8.71 17.47
N THR A 52 -5.33 -8.48 17.48
CA THR A 52 -4.47 -8.84 18.60
C THR A 52 -3.96 -7.61 19.36
N ALA A 53 -4.74 -6.52 19.33
CA ALA A 53 -4.29 -5.23 19.89
C ALA A 53 -3.95 -5.31 21.36
N ALA A 54 -4.64 -6.18 22.13
CA ALA A 54 -4.36 -6.34 23.56
C ALA A 54 -3.01 -7.02 23.80
N ASN A 55 -2.57 -7.90 22.88
CA ASN A 55 -1.32 -8.63 23.00
C ASN A 55 -0.79 -8.95 21.59
N PRO A 56 -0.33 -7.92 20.85
CA PRO A 56 0.09 -8.12 19.46
C PRO A 56 1.40 -8.90 19.35
N ASP A 57 1.45 -9.79 18.37
CA ASP A 57 2.68 -10.51 18.05
C ASP A 57 3.44 -9.74 16.97
N MET A 58 4.26 -8.79 17.40
CA MET A 58 4.99 -7.92 16.49
C MET A 58 6.10 -8.67 15.74
N ARG A 59 6.50 -9.85 16.21
CA ARG A 59 7.47 -10.67 15.48
C ARG A 59 6.92 -11.17 14.16
N VAL A 60 5.59 -11.34 14.08
CA VAL A 60 4.92 -11.73 12.84
C VAL A 60 4.51 -10.50 12.05
N ILE A 61 4.00 -9.47 12.71
CA ILE A 61 3.42 -8.29 12.07
C ILE A 61 4.47 -7.44 11.38
N TYR A 62 5.61 -7.18 12.02
CA TYR A 62 6.67 -6.34 11.44
C TYR A 62 7.21 -6.88 10.12
N PRO A 63 7.51 -8.19 9.97
CA PRO A 63 7.96 -8.70 8.68
C PRO A 63 6.92 -8.53 7.57
N ILE A 64 5.65 -8.69 7.89
CA ILE A 64 4.57 -8.51 6.92
C ILE A 64 4.53 -7.06 6.46
N PHE A 65 4.55 -6.11 7.39
CA PHE A 65 4.61 -4.68 7.06
C PHE A 65 5.86 -4.34 6.25
N PHE A 66 6.98 -4.96 6.57
CA PHE A 66 8.23 -4.72 5.87
C PHE A 66 8.10 -5.12 4.40
N VAL A 67 7.56 -6.29 4.12
CA VAL A 67 7.34 -6.74 2.74
C VAL A 67 6.45 -5.77 2.00
N GLY A 68 5.33 -5.36 2.61
CA GLY A 68 4.43 -4.38 2.01
C GLY A 68 5.12 -3.06 1.73
N SER A 69 5.93 -2.57 2.66
CA SER A 69 6.64 -1.29 2.51
C SER A 69 7.70 -1.37 1.40
N VAL A 70 8.43 -2.47 1.29
CA VAL A 70 9.41 -2.65 0.22
C VAL A 70 8.72 -2.66 -1.14
N CYS A 71 7.64 -3.40 -1.27
CA CYS A 71 6.88 -3.43 -2.53
C CYS A 71 6.34 -2.05 -2.88
N GLY A 72 5.79 -1.34 -1.89
CA GLY A 72 5.28 0.01 -2.10
C GLY A 72 6.38 0.99 -2.50
N CYS A 73 7.53 0.93 -1.83
CA CYS A 73 8.67 1.79 -2.12
C CYS A 73 9.13 1.59 -3.56
N TRP A 74 9.28 0.34 -4.00
CA TRP A 74 9.67 0.04 -5.38
C TRP A 74 8.65 0.54 -6.38
N ALA A 75 7.36 0.34 -6.10
CA ALA A 75 6.29 0.80 -6.97
C ALA A 75 6.29 2.32 -7.12
N TYR A 76 6.45 3.04 -6.00
CA TYR A 76 6.49 4.50 -6.04
C TYR A 76 7.74 5.02 -6.73
N PHE A 77 8.86 4.31 -6.58
CA PHE A 77 10.08 4.65 -7.32
C PHE A 77 9.85 4.53 -8.83
N ARG A 78 9.21 3.44 -9.25
CA ARG A 78 8.90 3.25 -10.68
C ARG A 78 7.94 4.31 -11.21
N ARG A 79 7.01 4.77 -10.38
CA ARG A 79 6.05 5.82 -10.77
C ARG A 79 6.60 7.23 -10.57
N GLN A 80 7.81 7.36 -10.05
CA GLN A 80 8.46 8.66 -9.79
C GLN A 80 7.66 9.54 -8.83
N LEU A 81 7.10 8.93 -7.81
CA LEU A 81 6.37 9.62 -6.75
C LEU A 81 7.30 9.79 -5.55
N ALA A 82 7.93 10.97 -5.45
CA ALA A 82 9.00 11.20 -4.49
C ALA A 82 8.53 11.12 -3.03
N TRP A 83 7.45 11.84 -2.70
CA TRP A 83 6.99 11.89 -1.31
C TRP A 83 6.46 10.56 -0.80
N PRO A 84 5.58 9.84 -1.54
CA PRO A 84 5.18 8.51 -1.11
C PRO A 84 6.34 7.52 -1.01
N MET A 85 7.32 7.63 -1.91
CA MET A 85 8.52 6.78 -1.83
C MET A 85 9.31 7.05 -0.55
N LEU A 86 9.48 8.31 -0.20
CA LEU A 86 10.17 8.69 1.03
C LEU A 86 9.43 8.16 2.26
N LEU A 87 8.10 8.26 2.27
CA LEU A 87 7.28 7.76 3.37
C LEU A 87 7.42 6.25 3.52
N THR A 88 7.35 5.50 2.42
CA THR A 88 7.50 4.04 2.48
C THR A 88 8.92 3.63 2.86
N PHE A 89 9.93 4.39 2.44
CA PHE A 89 11.31 4.16 2.87
C PHE A 89 11.43 4.33 4.38
N TYR A 90 10.82 5.39 4.93
CA TYR A 90 10.75 5.60 6.37
C TYR A 90 10.10 4.40 7.07
N PHE A 91 8.98 3.91 6.54
CA PHE A 91 8.32 2.75 7.11
C PHE A 91 9.19 1.50 7.06
N CYS A 92 9.94 1.29 5.97
CA CYS A 92 10.89 0.18 5.89
C CYS A 92 11.91 0.24 7.03
N THR A 93 12.49 1.42 7.25
CA THR A 93 13.47 1.63 8.31
C THR A 93 12.86 1.35 9.68
N MET A 94 11.66 1.88 9.94
CA MET A 94 11.00 1.68 11.23
C MET A 94 10.59 0.23 11.43
N ASN A 95 10.22 -0.47 10.36
CA ASN A 95 9.87 -1.89 10.47
C ASN A 95 11.09 -2.73 10.83
N ILE A 96 12.25 -2.43 10.26
CA ILE A 96 13.51 -3.10 10.64
C ILE A 96 13.83 -2.82 12.10
N TRP A 97 13.77 -1.57 12.51
CA TRP A 97 14.06 -1.18 13.89
C TRP A 97 13.09 -1.87 14.85
N GLY A 98 11.79 -1.81 14.56
CA GLY A 98 10.76 -2.39 15.42
C GLY A 98 10.88 -3.91 15.51
N PHE A 99 11.19 -4.57 14.39
CA PHE A 99 11.39 -6.01 14.39
C PHE A 99 12.57 -6.40 15.28
N GLY A 100 13.69 -5.68 15.17
CA GLY A 100 14.86 -5.93 16.01
C GLY A 100 14.55 -5.75 17.49
N ARG A 101 13.77 -4.70 17.82
CA ARG A 101 13.31 -4.50 19.20
C ARG A 101 12.40 -5.63 19.66
N ALA A 102 11.50 -6.09 18.81
CA ALA A 102 10.59 -7.19 19.13
C ALA A 102 11.33 -8.50 19.37
N MET A 103 12.45 -8.70 18.66
CA MET A 103 13.30 -9.88 18.81
C MET A 103 14.35 -9.71 19.89
N PHE A 104 14.37 -8.58 20.57
CA PHE A 104 15.34 -8.24 21.62
C PHE A 104 16.79 -8.20 21.12
N TRP A 105 17.00 -7.86 19.86
CA TRP A 105 18.34 -7.70 19.31
C TRP A 105 19.01 -6.40 19.77
N TRP A 106 18.22 -5.35 19.99
CA TRP A 106 18.68 -4.07 20.50
C TRP A 106 17.62 -3.32 21.30
#